data_81fa878a4d95fde3e8da285eb3680c7f
#
_entry.id   81fa878a4d95fde3e8da285eb3680c7f
#
_cell.length_a   1.000
_cell.length_b   1.000
_cell.length_c   1.000
_cell.angle_alpha   90.00
_cell.angle_beta   90.00
_cell.angle_gamma   90.00
#
_symmetry.space_group_name_H-M   'P 1'
#
loop_
_entity.id
_entity.type
_entity.pdbx_description
1 polymer ?
#
loop_
_entity_poly.entity_id
_entity_poly.type
_entity_poly.pdbx_seq_one_letter_code
_entity_poly.pdbx_strand_id
1 'polypeptide(L)'
;ALKGYTNYLLLGTDARDNSLEAINKTGEGNTDAIIIASLNNDTKEVKLVSVYRDTLLMVPASGGFNDTYRKATEAFFYSGVEATISMINLNLDLNITDYVMVNFEALIRIVDAVGGVDLEITEQELYWLNEYLRDTGLNTGRTYETVPSAGMVHLDGIQATAYCRIRYADGTLDYGRAERQRKIISLIFEKAKKMNLNQLTNAINGVLDNVVTSVPVAEIIGMIPSVFDFSLADQTGFPFEKFGSMKKVPEINIADPVFAMTLESNVSELHKYLFGVDGYEPTSRIKDISAYLQALYDKNYYPGNIYQ
;
A
#
# COMPACT_ATOMS: atom_id res chain seq x y z
N ALA A 1 -3.03 3.84 22.63
CA ALA A 1 -1.76 4.16 21.96
C ALA A 1 -0.86 2.94 22.04
N LEU A 2 -0.43 2.44 20.92
CA LEU A 2 0.46 1.29 20.79
C LEU A 2 1.87 1.76 21.17
N LYS A 3 2.15 1.79 22.48
CA LYS A 3 3.45 2.20 23.02
C LYS A 3 4.53 1.28 22.46
N GLY A 4 5.64 1.88 21.99
CA GLY A 4 6.77 1.15 21.45
C GLY A 4 6.75 0.95 19.94
N TYR A 5 5.71 1.40 19.24
CA TYR A 5 5.63 1.32 17.77
C TYR A 5 5.38 2.69 17.13
N THR A 6 6.00 2.90 15.99
CA THR A 6 5.72 4.03 15.09
C THR A 6 5.17 3.49 13.78
N ASN A 7 3.99 3.96 13.38
CA ASN A 7 3.31 3.48 12.18
C ASN A 7 3.27 4.59 11.13
N TYR A 8 3.71 4.26 9.92
CA TYR A 8 3.66 5.14 8.75
C TYR A 8 2.71 4.57 7.70
N LEU A 9 2.02 5.44 6.97
CA LEU A 9 1.24 5.06 5.81
C LEU A 9 2.03 5.35 4.53
N LEU A 10 2.38 4.31 3.78
CA LEU A 10 3.00 4.43 2.47
C LEU A 10 1.91 4.36 1.39
N LEU A 11 1.85 5.36 0.54
CA LEU A 11 0.83 5.49 -0.50
C LEU A 11 1.48 5.58 -1.87
N GLY A 12 0.99 4.75 -2.80
CA GLY A 12 1.33 4.83 -4.22
C GLY A 12 0.12 5.28 -5.03
N THR A 13 0.27 6.37 -5.78
CA THR A 13 -0.79 6.91 -6.63
C THR A 13 -0.44 6.76 -8.12
N ASP A 14 -1.48 6.56 -8.96
CA ASP A 14 -1.38 6.55 -10.41
C ASP A 14 -1.51 7.95 -11.03
N ALA A 15 -1.55 8.97 -10.20
CA ALA A 15 -1.68 10.35 -10.64
C ALA A 15 -0.55 10.75 -11.58
N ARG A 16 -0.95 11.28 -12.74
CA ARG A 16 -0.04 11.60 -13.85
C ARG A 16 0.53 13.01 -13.78
N ASP A 17 -0.05 13.86 -12.95
CA ASP A 17 0.36 15.27 -12.85
C ASP A 17 1.56 15.42 -11.93
N ASN A 18 2.47 16.34 -12.29
CA ASN A 18 3.75 16.55 -11.59
C ASN A 18 3.60 17.19 -10.20
N SER A 19 2.38 17.50 -9.77
CA SER A 19 2.10 18.12 -8.48
C SER A 19 1.44 17.13 -7.52
N LEU A 20 2.23 16.23 -6.94
CA LEU A 20 1.76 15.37 -5.85
C LEU A 20 1.13 16.15 -4.70
N GLU A 21 1.61 17.38 -4.42
CA GLU A 21 0.99 18.25 -3.41
C GLU A 21 -0.42 18.72 -3.78
N ALA A 22 -0.66 19.05 -5.06
CA ALA A 22 -1.97 19.44 -5.53
C ALA A 22 -2.93 18.25 -5.46
N ILE A 23 -2.49 17.09 -5.93
CA ILE A 23 -3.24 15.83 -5.89
C ILE A 23 -3.60 15.47 -4.45
N ASN A 24 -2.67 15.60 -3.52
CA ASN A 24 -2.93 15.36 -2.10
C ASN A 24 -4.04 16.25 -1.54
N LYS A 25 -4.20 17.47 -2.05
CA LYS A 25 -5.23 18.42 -1.61
C LYS A 25 -6.56 18.22 -2.32
N THR A 26 -6.52 17.85 -3.59
CA THR A 26 -7.74 17.73 -4.44
C THR A 26 -8.37 16.35 -4.40
N GLY A 27 -7.61 15.31 -4.00
CA GLY A 27 -8.06 13.92 -4.05
C GLY A 27 -8.15 13.38 -5.49
N GLU A 28 -7.51 14.02 -6.47
CA GLU A 28 -7.50 13.53 -7.85
C GLU A 28 -6.65 12.26 -7.96
N GLY A 29 -7.24 11.18 -8.49
CA GLY A 29 -6.60 9.87 -8.66
C GLY A 29 -7.01 8.86 -7.59
N ASN A 30 -6.45 7.67 -7.72
CA ASN A 30 -6.63 6.56 -6.78
C ASN A 30 -5.30 6.19 -6.13
N THR A 31 -5.37 5.71 -4.90
CA THR A 31 -4.22 5.08 -4.26
C THR A 31 -4.19 3.60 -4.59
N ASP A 32 -3.31 3.21 -5.51
CA ASP A 32 -3.15 1.81 -5.94
C ASP A 32 -2.32 0.96 -4.97
N ALA A 33 -1.53 1.60 -4.14
CA ALA A 33 -0.81 0.99 -3.03
C ALA A 33 -1.15 1.71 -1.73
N ILE A 34 -1.59 0.95 -0.72
CA ILE A 34 -1.87 1.42 0.63
C ILE A 34 -1.14 0.45 1.56
N ILE A 35 -0.01 0.86 2.14
CA ILE A 35 0.85 -0.02 2.92
C ILE A 35 1.11 0.60 4.29
N ILE A 36 0.82 -0.14 5.35
CA ILE A 36 1.18 0.22 6.71
C ILE A 36 2.60 -0.30 6.95
N ALA A 37 3.52 0.60 7.29
CA ALA A 37 4.86 0.26 7.76
C ALA A 37 4.90 0.48 9.27
N SER A 38 5.01 -0.60 10.04
CA SER A 38 5.03 -0.57 11.50
C SER A 38 6.44 -0.85 12.00
N LEU A 39 7.06 0.14 12.62
CA LEU A 39 8.39 0.08 13.23
C LEU A 39 8.25 -0.21 14.72
N ASN A 40 8.84 -1.30 15.18
CA ASN A 40 9.09 -1.53 16.60
C ASN A 40 10.29 -0.66 17.03
N ASN A 41 10.05 0.30 17.93
CA ASN A 41 11.07 1.26 18.32
C ASN A 41 12.20 0.66 19.16
N ASP A 42 11.96 -0.48 19.81
CA ASP A 42 12.94 -1.18 20.64
C ASP A 42 13.80 -2.14 19.81
N THR A 43 13.15 -3.05 19.05
CA THR A 43 13.87 -4.09 18.26
C THR A 43 14.35 -3.57 16.91
N LYS A 44 13.85 -2.42 16.44
CA LYS A 44 14.11 -1.86 15.10
C LYS A 44 13.58 -2.72 13.94
N GLU A 45 12.71 -3.65 14.25
CA GLU A 45 12.00 -4.46 13.24
C GLU A 45 10.88 -3.68 12.59
N VAL A 46 10.80 -3.78 11.28
CA VAL A 46 9.72 -3.20 10.46
C VAL A 46 8.86 -4.32 9.90
N LYS A 47 7.55 -4.19 10.03
CA LYS A 47 6.57 -5.05 9.36
C LYS A 47 5.76 -4.25 8.36
N LEU A 48 5.48 -4.86 7.20
CA LEU A 48 4.69 -4.23 6.15
C LEU A 48 3.35 -4.95 6.00
N VAL A 49 2.25 -4.17 5.96
CA VAL A 49 0.91 -4.70 5.69
C VAL A 49 0.27 -3.91 4.56
N SER A 50 0.05 -4.55 3.41
CA SER A 50 -0.74 -3.93 2.33
C SER A 50 -2.23 -4.03 2.67
N VAL A 51 -2.93 -2.92 2.74
CA VAL A 51 -4.40 -2.91 2.69
C VAL A 51 -4.81 -3.05 1.23
N TYR A 52 -5.48 -4.16 0.88
CA TYR A 52 -5.88 -4.39 -0.51
C TYR A 52 -6.85 -3.30 -0.96
N ARG A 53 -6.58 -2.72 -2.13
CA ARG A 53 -7.25 -1.53 -2.62
C ARG A 53 -8.77 -1.64 -2.71
N ASP A 54 -9.30 -2.83 -2.99
CA ASP A 54 -10.72 -3.09 -3.14
C ASP A 54 -11.40 -3.52 -1.83
N THR A 55 -10.68 -3.50 -0.69
CA THR A 55 -11.25 -3.77 0.63
C THR A 55 -12.34 -2.74 0.95
N LEU A 56 -13.53 -3.25 1.27
CA LEU A 56 -14.67 -2.42 1.65
C LEU A 56 -14.52 -1.95 3.09
N LEU A 57 -14.37 -0.65 3.25
CA LEU A 57 -14.15 0.01 4.54
C LEU A 57 -15.08 1.22 4.69
N MET A 58 -15.26 1.67 5.92
CA MET A 58 -15.97 2.90 6.21
C MET A 58 -15.02 4.09 6.03
N VAL A 59 -15.37 5.01 5.15
CA VAL A 59 -14.69 6.30 4.99
C VAL A 59 -15.43 7.32 5.84
N PRO A 60 -14.81 7.89 6.89
CA PRO A 60 -15.45 8.86 7.76
C PRO A 60 -15.70 10.19 7.02
N ALA A 61 -16.65 10.94 7.53
CA ALA A 61 -17.00 12.25 6.99
C ALA A 61 -15.78 13.17 6.91
N SER A 62 -15.51 13.70 5.70
CA SER A 62 -14.41 14.62 5.43
C SER A 62 -14.67 15.43 4.18
N GLY A 63 -14.05 16.60 4.02
CA GLY A 63 -14.13 17.39 2.80
C GLY A 63 -15.56 17.78 2.39
N GLY A 64 -16.53 17.82 3.30
CA GLY A 64 -17.95 18.07 3.01
C GLY A 64 -18.78 16.83 2.65
N PHE A 65 -18.19 15.64 2.66
CA PHE A 65 -18.85 14.36 2.46
C PHE A 65 -19.25 13.73 3.82
N ASN A 66 -20.36 12.96 3.82
CA ASN A 66 -20.79 12.18 4.99
C ASN A 66 -20.04 10.85 5.08
N ASP A 67 -20.16 10.18 6.25
CA ASP A 67 -19.73 8.80 6.44
C ASP A 67 -20.27 7.91 5.30
N THR A 68 -19.40 7.11 4.70
CA THR A 68 -19.78 6.23 3.59
C THR A 68 -18.93 4.98 3.56
N TYR A 69 -19.46 3.91 2.95
CA TYR A 69 -18.68 2.70 2.70
C TYR A 69 -18.15 2.71 1.27
N ARG A 70 -16.84 2.54 1.12
CA ARG A 70 -16.14 2.58 -0.16
C ARG A 70 -15.01 1.57 -0.19
N LYS A 71 -14.48 1.31 -1.38
CA LYS A 71 -13.20 0.63 -1.53
C LYS A 71 -12.09 1.47 -0.90
N ALA A 72 -11.10 0.84 -0.28
CA ALA A 72 -10.01 1.56 0.37
C ALA A 72 -9.30 2.56 -0.57
N THR A 73 -9.13 2.19 -1.85
CA THR A 73 -8.54 3.06 -2.89
C THR A 73 -9.32 4.35 -3.11
N GLU A 74 -10.64 4.35 -2.88
CA GLU A 74 -11.52 5.49 -3.14
C GLU A 74 -11.50 6.53 -2.02
N ALA A 75 -10.97 6.20 -0.84
CA ALA A 75 -10.89 7.15 0.28
C ALA A 75 -10.13 8.42 -0.08
N PHE A 76 -9.09 8.28 -0.90
CA PHE A 76 -8.26 9.39 -1.35
C PHE A 76 -9.05 10.48 -2.09
N PHE A 77 -10.09 10.09 -2.83
CA PHE A 77 -10.97 11.02 -3.56
C PHE A 77 -11.69 12.02 -2.65
N TYR A 78 -11.94 11.68 -1.39
CA TYR A 78 -12.74 12.52 -0.48
C TYR A 78 -11.96 13.68 0.13
N SER A 79 -10.71 13.46 0.51
CA SER A 79 -9.85 14.51 1.08
C SER A 79 -8.36 14.07 1.05
N GLY A 80 -7.92 13.49 -0.04
CA GLY A 80 -6.52 13.09 -0.22
C GLY A 80 -6.04 12.11 0.87
N VAL A 81 -4.81 12.32 1.31
CA VAL A 81 -4.17 11.48 2.32
C VAL A 81 -4.90 11.52 3.67
N GLU A 82 -5.47 12.67 4.06
CA GLU A 82 -6.15 12.82 5.36
C GLU A 82 -7.36 11.88 5.46
N ALA A 83 -8.17 11.76 4.39
CA ALA A 83 -9.29 10.82 4.37
C ALA A 83 -8.80 9.37 4.41
N THR A 84 -7.70 9.06 3.71
CA THR A 84 -7.11 7.71 3.71
C THR A 84 -6.58 7.34 5.09
N ILE A 85 -5.84 8.22 5.77
CA ILE A 85 -5.36 8.01 7.15
C ILE A 85 -6.55 7.83 8.10
N SER A 86 -7.55 8.70 8.01
CA SER A 86 -8.74 8.64 8.86
C SER A 86 -9.50 7.33 8.67
N MET A 87 -9.65 6.86 7.43
CA MET A 87 -10.25 5.57 7.11
C MET A 87 -9.45 4.41 7.72
N ILE A 88 -8.12 4.39 7.52
CA ILE A 88 -7.26 3.34 8.07
C ILE A 88 -7.34 3.30 9.59
N ASN A 89 -7.19 4.45 10.25
CA ASN A 89 -7.24 4.53 11.71
C ASN A 89 -8.59 4.08 12.26
N LEU A 90 -9.69 4.49 11.63
CA LEU A 90 -11.05 4.15 12.05
C LEU A 90 -11.34 2.65 11.95
N ASN A 91 -10.99 2.03 10.80
CA ASN A 91 -11.36 0.64 10.54
C ASN A 91 -10.38 -0.39 11.11
N LEU A 92 -9.16 0.03 11.49
CA LEU A 92 -8.12 -0.87 11.94
C LEU A 92 -7.65 -0.60 13.39
N ASP A 93 -8.34 0.31 14.12
CA ASP A 93 -7.95 0.76 15.48
C ASP A 93 -6.48 1.19 15.55
N LEU A 94 -6.01 1.90 14.53
CA LEU A 94 -4.65 2.44 14.48
C LEU A 94 -4.64 3.93 14.80
N ASN A 95 -3.43 4.50 14.96
CA ASN A 95 -3.19 5.92 15.22
C ASN A 95 -2.08 6.48 14.33
N ILE A 96 -2.14 6.17 13.05
CA ILE A 96 -1.19 6.68 12.06
C ILE A 96 -1.37 8.18 11.93
N THR A 97 -0.27 8.93 11.99
CA THR A 97 -0.23 10.38 11.78
C THR A 97 0.64 10.74 10.58
N ASP A 98 1.61 9.89 10.26
CA ASP A 98 2.63 10.17 9.29
C ASP A 98 2.52 9.30 8.05
N TYR A 99 2.84 9.91 6.92
CA TYR A 99 2.74 9.25 5.62
C TYR A 99 3.89 9.60 4.69
N VAL A 100 4.07 8.73 3.70
CA VAL A 100 4.93 8.95 2.54
C VAL A 100 4.11 8.59 1.30
N MET A 101 3.95 9.54 0.38
CA MET A 101 3.22 9.33 -0.87
C MET A 101 4.16 9.50 -2.06
N VAL A 102 4.08 8.55 -2.99
CA VAL A 102 4.88 8.50 -4.22
C VAL A 102 3.98 8.27 -5.44
N ASN A 103 4.39 8.77 -6.59
CA ASN A 103 3.86 8.39 -7.89
C ASN A 103 4.87 7.53 -8.66
N PHE A 104 4.59 7.20 -9.91
CA PHE A 104 5.49 6.38 -10.72
C PHE A 104 6.86 7.04 -10.92
N GLU A 105 6.91 8.34 -11.15
CA GLU A 105 8.18 9.07 -11.33
C GLU A 105 9.04 9.03 -10.05
N ALA A 106 8.42 9.22 -8.89
CA ALA A 106 9.11 9.12 -7.61
C ALA A 106 9.66 7.69 -7.37
N LEU A 107 8.86 6.65 -7.64
CA LEU A 107 9.31 5.27 -7.49
C LEU A 107 10.49 4.95 -8.42
N ILE A 108 10.43 5.39 -9.68
CA ILE A 108 11.53 5.24 -10.65
C ILE A 108 12.81 5.83 -10.07
N ARG A 109 12.76 7.09 -9.60
CA ARG A 109 13.92 7.78 -9.02
C ARG A 109 14.45 7.12 -7.75
N ILE A 110 13.58 6.61 -6.89
CA ILE A 110 13.97 5.89 -5.66
C ILE A 110 14.75 4.62 -6.02
N VAL A 111 14.25 3.83 -6.97
CA VAL A 111 14.91 2.61 -7.41
C VAL A 111 16.27 2.93 -8.08
N ASP A 112 16.30 3.93 -8.97
CA ASP A 112 17.54 4.34 -9.63
C ASP A 112 18.57 4.87 -8.63
N ALA A 113 18.13 5.60 -7.59
CA ALA A 113 19.01 6.16 -6.56
C ALA A 113 19.73 5.08 -5.73
N VAL A 114 19.13 3.89 -5.57
CA VAL A 114 19.79 2.74 -4.92
C VAL A 114 20.54 1.84 -5.91
N GLY A 115 20.59 2.23 -7.20
CA GLY A 115 21.30 1.50 -8.26
C GLY A 115 20.53 0.30 -8.81
N GLY A 116 19.20 0.37 -8.85
CA GLY A 116 18.34 -0.71 -9.32
C GLY A 116 18.16 -1.84 -8.31
N VAL A 117 17.34 -2.83 -8.66
CA VAL A 117 17.03 -3.98 -7.82
C VAL A 117 17.25 -5.30 -8.56
N ASP A 118 17.71 -6.32 -7.83
CA ASP A 118 17.95 -7.66 -8.37
C ASP A 118 16.87 -8.60 -7.83
N LEU A 119 16.14 -9.30 -8.72
CA LEU A 119 15.13 -10.26 -8.32
C LEU A 119 14.95 -11.36 -9.37
N GLU A 120 14.43 -12.48 -8.91
CA GLU A 120 14.02 -13.57 -9.79
C GLU A 120 12.60 -13.33 -10.28
N ILE A 121 12.39 -13.41 -11.61
CA ILE A 121 11.09 -13.31 -12.27
C ILE A 121 10.80 -14.57 -13.08
N THR A 122 9.52 -14.94 -13.14
CA THR A 122 9.02 -16.05 -13.95
C THR A 122 8.83 -15.63 -15.42
N GLU A 123 8.64 -16.60 -16.33
CA GLU A 123 8.32 -16.32 -17.74
C GLU A 123 6.99 -15.55 -17.89
N GLN A 124 6.00 -15.83 -17.03
CA GLN A 124 4.74 -15.11 -17.04
C GLN A 124 4.91 -13.67 -16.53
N GLU A 125 5.73 -13.47 -15.51
CA GLU A 125 6.06 -12.13 -15.03
C GLU A 125 6.87 -11.34 -16.07
N LEU A 126 7.80 -11.97 -16.79
CA LEU A 126 8.56 -11.35 -17.89
C LEU A 126 7.62 -10.83 -18.97
N TYR A 127 6.65 -11.66 -19.41
CA TYR A 127 5.68 -11.24 -20.41
C TYR A 127 4.92 -9.98 -19.97
N TRP A 128 4.33 -10.01 -18.77
CA TRP A 128 3.55 -8.90 -18.26
C TRP A 128 4.41 -7.69 -17.90
N LEU A 129 5.63 -7.88 -17.41
CA LEU A 129 6.59 -6.81 -17.17
C LEU A 129 6.82 -5.99 -18.43
N ASN A 130 7.12 -6.64 -19.55
CA ASN A 130 7.37 -5.99 -20.82
C ASN A 130 6.13 -5.30 -21.42
N GLU A 131 4.92 -5.86 -21.19
CA GLU A 131 3.67 -5.19 -21.56
C GLU A 131 3.43 -3.94 -20.71
N TYR A 132 3.63 -4.00 -19.39
CA TYR A 132 3.48 -2.85 -18.50
C TYR A 132 4.58 -1.79 -18.67
N LEU A 133 5.78 -2.18 -19.16
CA LEU A 133 6.85 -1.23 -19.49
C LEU A 133 6.41 -0.22 -20.55
N ARG A 134 5.73 -0.70 -21.59
CA ARG A 134 5.21 0.18 -22.64
C ARG A 134 4.26 1.23 -22.08
N ASP A 135 3.31 0.80 -21.24
CA ASP A 135 2.34 1.71 -20.63
C ASP A 135 3.00 2.65 -19.59
N THR A 136 3.99 2.13 -18.84
CA THR A 136 4.74 2.95 -17.88
C THR A 136 5.56 4.02 -18.59
N GLY A 137 6.22 3.67 -19.71
CA GLY A 137 6.95 4.63 -20.54
C GLY A 137 6.06 5.73 -21.11
N LEU A 138 4.87 5.37 -21.60
CA LEU A 138 3.89 6.34 -22.10
C LEU A 138 3.38 7.27 -20.96
N ASN A 139 3.14 6.73 -19.77
CA ASN A 139 2.63 7.50 -18.64
C ASN A 139 3.68 8.45 -18.04
N THR A 140 4.97 8.10 -18.10
CA THR A 140 6.06 8.89 -17.51
C THR A 140 6.85 9.70 -18.55
N GLY A 141 6.62 9.47 -19.84
CA GLY A 141 7.40 10.09 -20.93
C GLY A 141 8.85 9.57 -21.00
N ARG A 142 9.17 8.46 -20.31
CA ARG A 142 10.53 7.89 -20.28
C ARG A 142 10.74 6.83 -21.36
N THR A 143 11.94 6.77 -21.86
CA THR A 143 12.42 5.64 -22.67
C THR A 143 12.71 4.45 -21.77
N TYR A 144 12.61 3.25 -22.31
CA TYR A 144 12.86 2.00 -21.59
C TYR A 144 13.47 0.94 -22.51
N GLU A 145 14.13 -0.02 -21.92
CA GLU A 145 14.57 -1.26 -22.59
C GLU A 145 13.77 -2.43 -22.02
N THR A 146 13.38 -3.35 -22.90
CA THR A 146 12.69 -4.58 -22.47
C THR A 146 13.64 -5.51 -21.73
N VAL A 147 13.12 -6.24 -20.75
CA VAL A 147 13.87 -7.29 -20.07
C VAL A 147 13.94 -8.50 -21.00
N PRO A 148 15.16 -9.04 -21.30
CA PRO A 148 15.33 -10.00 -22.37
C PRO A 148 14.95 -11.43 -22.01
N SER A 149 15.01 -11.82 -20.73
CA SER A 149 14.77 -13.21 -20.26
C SER A 149 14.29 -13.24 -18.82
N ALA A 150 13.58 -14.29 -18.47
CA ALA A 150 13.24 -14.60 -17.08
C ALA A 150 14.44 -15.14 -16.29
N GLY A 151 14.26 -15.40 -15.01
CA GLY A 151 15.29 -15.79 -14.05
C GLY A 151 15.73 -14.61 -13.21
N MET A 152 16.99 -14.64 -12.75
CA MET A 152 17.58 -13.54 -11.98
C MET A 152 17.88 -12.36 -12.90
N VAL A 153 17.21 -11.24 -12.68
CA VAL A 153 17.32 -10.02 -13.49
C VAL A 153 17.66 -8.81 -12.64
N HIS A 154 18.35 -7.86 -13.24
CA HIS A 154 18.54 -6.54 -12.67
C HIS A 154 17.53 -5.58 -13.31
N LEU A 155 16.68 -4.95 -12.51
CA LEU A 155 15.68 -3.99 -12.96
C LEU A 155 16.11 -2.57 -12.57
N ASP A 156 16.08 -1.67 -13.55
CA ASP A 156 16.16 -0.24 -13.31
C ASP A 156 14.83 0.32 -12.76
N GLY A 157 14.77 1.64 -12.54
CA GLY A 157 13.60 2.27 -11.92
C GLY A 157 12.32 2.09 -12.72
N ILE A 158 12.36 2.24 -14.05
CA ILE A 158 11.16 2.11 -14.88
C ILE A 158 10.71 0.64 -14.97
N GLN A 159 11.64 -0.31 -15.05
CA GLN A 159 11.36 -1.74 -15.07
C GLN A 159 10.78 -2.21 -13.74
N ALA A 160 11.35 -1.79 -12.60
CA ALA A 160 10.83 -2.09 -11.27
C ALA A 160 9.44 -1.48 -11.04
N THR A 161 9.18 -0.27 -11.55
CA THR A 161 7.86 0.36 -11.49
C THR A 161 6.84 -0.42 -12.34
N ALA A 162 7.21 -0.86 -13.53
CA ALA A 162 6.36 -1.72 -14.35
C ALA A 162 6.08 -3.07 -13.66
N TYR A 163 7.07 -3.66 -13.00
CA TYR A 163 6.90 -4.89 -12.20
C TYR A 163 5.88 -4.72 -11.06
N CYS A 164 5.89 -3.58 -10.37
CA CYS A 164 4.91 -3.24 -9.33
C CYS A 164 3.46 -3.15 -9.84
N ARG A 165 3.25 -3.05 -11.15
CA ARG A 165 1.93 -2.90 -11.78
C ARG A 165 1.32 -4.21 -12.26
N ILE A 166 2.09 -5.30 -12.30
CA ILE A 166 1.65 -6.60 -12.81
C ILE A 166 0.48 -7.14 -11.98
N ARG A 167 -0.61 -7.53 -12.69
CA ARG A 167 -1.83 -8.13 -12.10
C ARG A 167 -2.11 -9.55 -12.57
N TYR A 168 -1.68 -9.92 -13.78
CA TYR A 168 -2.21 -11.09 -14.47
C TYR A 168 -1.20 -12.24 -14.58
N ALA A 169 -0.04 -12.18 -13.91
CA ALA A 169 1.02 -13.16 -14.07
C ALA A 169 0.74 -14.51 -13.40
N ASP A 170 -0.07 -14.54 -12.35
CA ASP A 170 -0.24 -15.72 -11.48
C ASP A 170 -1.70 -15.98 -11.04
N GLY A 171 -2.65 -15.26 -11.60
CA GLY A 171 -4.08 -15.38 -11.25
C GLY A 171 -4.47 -14.74 -9.91
N THR A 172 -3.52 -14.17 -9.17
CA THR A 172 -3.77 -13.53 -7.86
C THR A 172 -4.27 -12.08 -7.97
N LEU A 173 -4.28 -11.52 -9.19
CA LEU A 173 -4.77 -10.17 -9.50
C LEU A 173 -4.14 -9.09 -8.59
N ASP A 174 -4.99 -8.33 -7.88
CA ASP A 174 -4.55 -7.23 -7.02
C ASP A 174 -3.80 -7.71 -5.76
N TYR A 175 -3.99 -8.94 -5.33
CA TYR A 175 -3.22 -9.52 -4.22
C TYR A 175 -1.76 -9.74 -4.60
N GLY A 176 -1.50 -10.32 -5.77
CA GLY A 176 -0.14 -10.49 -6.30
C GLY A 176 0.53 -9.17 -6.63
N ARG A 177 -0.24 -8.18 -7.12
CA ARG A 177 0.28 -6.82 -7.32
C ARG A 177 0.77 -6.22 -6.00
N ALA A 178 -0.02 -6.30 -4.94
CA ALA A 178 0.37 -5.81 -3.61
C ALA A 178 1.61 -6.54 -3.06
N GLU A 179 1.75 -7.83 -3.33
CA GLU A 179 2.95 -8.60 -2.97
C GLU A 179 4.18 -8.11 -3.74
N ARG A 180 4.08 -7.88 -5.05
CA ARG A 180 5.17 -7.33 -5.87
C ARG A 180 5.61 -5.95 -5.41
N GLN A 181 4.67 -5.10 -5.01
CA GLN A 181 4.97 -3.79 -4.44
C GLN A 181 5.79 -3.92 -3.15
N ARG A 182 5.38 -4.79 -2.21
CA ARG A 182 6.16 -5.03 -0.99
C ARG A 182 7.53 -5.64 -1.30
N LYS A 183 7.62 -6.55 -2.27
CA LYS A 183 8.89 -7.14 -2.71
C LYS A 183 9.88 -6.06 -3.19
N ILE A 184 9.43 -5.11 -4.01
CA ILE A 184 10.28 -4.00 -4.47
C ILE A 184 10.70 -3.10 -3.30
N ILE A 185 9.79 -2.77 -2.37
CA ILE A 185 10.14 -2.00 -1.16
C ILE A 185 11.23 -2.71 -0.36
N SER A 186 11.10 -4.04 -0.18
CA SER A 186 12.09 -4.85 0.52
C SER A 186 13.46 -4.81 -0.16
N LEU A 187 13.48 -4.93 -1.49
CA LEU A 187 14.73 -4.89 -2.26
C LEU A 187 15.39 -3.51 -2.24
N ILE A 188 14.62 -2.44 -2.30
CA ILE A 188 15.12 -1.06 -2.11
C ILE A 188 15.77 -0.92 -0.74
N PHE A 189 15.09 -1.40 0.31
CA PHE A 189 15.60 -1.36 1.67
C PHE A 189 16.92 -2.13 1.81
N GLU A 190 17.01 -3.34 1.28
CA GLU A 190 18.24 -4.15 1.28
C GLU A 190 19.38 -3.51 0.48
N LYS A 191 19.09 -2.83 -0.61
CA LYS A 191 20.09 -2.05 -1.37
C LYS A 191 20.56 -0.84 -0.57
N ALA A 192 19.63 -0.10 0.04
CA ALA A 192 19.95 1.06 0.89
C ALA A 192 20.87 0.69 2.06
N LYS A 193 20.64 -0.46 2.71
CA LYS A 193 21.51 -0.98 3.79
C LYS A 193 22.94 -1.33 3.34
N LYS A 194 23.18 -1.58 2.07
CA LYS A 194 24.51 -1.85 1.51
C LYS A 194 25.27 -0.59 1.12
N MET A 195 24.60 0.56 1.09
CA MET A 195 25.22 1.84 0.80
C MET A 195 26.02 2.35 2.02
N ASN A 196 27.04 3.15 1.76
CA ASN A 196 27.65 3.93 2.85
C ASN A 196 26.79 5.17 3.17
N LEU A 197 27.06 5.79 4.32
CA LEU A 197 26.27 6.92 4.81
C LEU A 197 26.17 8.06 3.79
N ASN A 198 27.27 8.42 3.11
CA ASN A 198 27.26 9.48 2.10
C ASN A 198 26.43 9.11 0.88
N GLN A 199 26.53 7.87 0.40
CA GLN A 199 25.71 7.38 -0.71
C GLN A 199 24.24 7.42 -0.35
N LEU A 200 23.86 6.94 0.83
CA LEU A 200 22.48 6.92 1.29
C LEU A 200 21.92 8.34 1.45
N THR A 201 22.71 9.26 2.03
CA THR A 201 22.34 10.68 2.16
C THR A 201 22.11 11.32 0.78
N ASN A 202 22.99 11.05 -0.18
CA ASN A 202 22.84 11.58 -1.55
C ASN A 202 21.62 10.99 -2.26
N ALA A 203 21.39 9.70 -2.11
CA ALA A 203 20.21 9.02 -2.67
C ALA A 203 18.90 9.63 -2.13
N ILE A 204 18.81 9.80 -0.81
CA ILE A 204 17.62 10.41 -0.18
C ILE A 204 17.42 11.84 -0.65
N ASN A 205 18.47 12.69 -0.60
CA ASN A 205 18.36 14.06 -1.05
C ASN A 205 17.96 14.18 -2.53
N GLY A 206 18.39 13.24 -3.36
CA GLY A 206 18.04 13.21 -4.79
C GLY A 206 16.59 12.87 -5.10
N VAL A 207 15.84 12.31 -4.14
CA VAL A 207 14.46 11.90 -4.34
C VAL A 207 13.44 12.71 -3.52
N LEU A 208 13.88 13.45 -2.51
CA LEU A 208 12.98 14.16 -1.58
C LEU A 208 11.98 15.09 -2.29
N ASP A 209 12.41 15.79 -3.33
CA ASP A 209 11.55 16.72 -4.09
C ASP A 209 10.45 16.01 -4.90
N ASN A 210 10.54 14.68 -5.02
CA ASN A 210 9.57 13.85 -5.75
C ASN A 210 8.62 13.06 -4.82
N VAL A 211 8.74 13.26 -3.51
CA VAL A 211 7.95 12.56 -2.50
C VAL A 211 7.15 13.58 -1.71
N VAL A 212 5.88 13.28 -1.44
CA VAL A 212 5.07 14.07 -0.51
C VAL A 212 4.97 13.32 0.81
N THR A 213 5.33 13.98 1.89
CA THR A 213 5.34 13.36 3.23
C THR A 213 5.01 14.39 4.32
N SER A 214 4.40 13.91 5.39
CA SER A 214 4.23 14.68 6.63
C SER A 214 5.48 14.69 7.49
N VAL A 215 6.40 13.72 7.27
CA VAL A 215 7.64 13.62 8.07
C VAL A 215 8.58 14.77 7.75
N PRO A 216 8.98 15.57 8.72
CA PRO A 216 9.89 16.68 8.48
C PRO A 216 11.23 16.21 7.87
N VAL A 217 11.73 16.92 6.86
CA VAL A 217 13.01 16.57 6.19
C VAL A 217 14.16 16.41 7.18
N ALA A 218 14.22 17.24 8.22
CA ALA A 218 15.23 17.13 9.26
C ALA A 218 15.14 15.80 10.04
N GLU A 219 13.93 15.27 10.24
CA GLU A 219 13.72 13.98 10.88
C GLU A 219 14.14 12.85 9.95
N ILE A 220 13.78 12.90 8.67
CA ILE A 220 14.22 11.92 7.65
C ILE A 220 15.76 11.86 7.63
N ILE A 221 16.44 13.01 7.56
CA ILE A 221 17.89 13.07 7.57
C ILE A 221 18.45 12.52 8.88
N GLY A 222 17.83 12.84 10.02
CA GLY A 222 18.20 12.34 11.34
C GLY A 222 18.07 10.82 11.48
N MET A 223 17.16 10.20 10.73
CA MET A 223 16.94 8.74 10.72
C MET A 223 17.95 7.98 9.85
N ILE A 224 18.68 8.65 8.93
CA ILE A 224 19.59 7.97 7.99
C ILE A 224 20.59 7.05 8.70
N PRO A 225 21.28 7.45 9.78
CA PRO A 225 22.21 6.54 10.47
C PRO A 225 21.53 5.29 11.04
N SER A 226 20.27 5.42 11.46
CA SER A 226 19.51 4.32 12.05
C SER A 226 19.01 3.28 11.03
N VAL A 227 19.07 3.57 9.72
CA VAL A 227 18.67 2.64 8.66
C VAL A 227 19.45 1.32 8.76
N PHE A 228 20.70 1.38 9.20
CA PHE A 228 21.54 0.19 9.34
C PHE A 228 21.11 -0.74 10.50
N ASP A 229 20.40 -0.18 11.48
CA ASP A 229 19.86 -0.94 12.63
C ASP A 229 18.51 -1.58 12.30
N PHE A 230 17.77 -1.03 11.33
CA PHE A 230 16.46 -1.54 10.96
C PHE A 230 16.55 -2.89 10.25
N SER A 231 15.56 -3.75 10.47
CA SER A 231 15.37 -4.99 9.74
C SER A 231 13.94 -5.15 9.27
N LEU A 232 13.75 -5.65 8.06
CA LEU A 232 12.42 -6.01 7.57
C LEU A 232 12.09 -7.41 8.07
N ALA A 233 11.22 -7.50 9.10
CA ALA A 233 10.94 -8.73 9.80
C ALA A 233 9.93 -9.61 9.06
N ASP A 234 8.84 -9.02 8.55
CA ASP A 234 7.77 -9.76 7.88
C ASP A 234 6.89 -8.83 7.03
N GLN A 235 6.08 -9.43 6.14
CA GLN A 235 5.16 -8.70 5.27
C GLN A 235 3.94 -9.52 4.89
N THR A 236 2.78 -8.87 4.87
CA THR A 236 1.51 -9.54 4.57
C THR A 236 0.50 -8.57 3.92
N GLY A 237 -0.70 -9.06 3.66
CA GLY A 237 -1.83 -8.26 3.17
C GLY A 237 -3.04 -8.35 4.08
N PHE A 238 -3.79 -7.27 4.16
CA PHE A 238 -5.05 -7.14 4.88
C PHE A 238 -6.22 -6.94 3.89
N PRO A 239 -7.36 -7.61 4.10
CA PRO A 239 -7.68 -8.55 5.17
C PRO A 239 -6.95 -9.89 5.05
N PHE A 240 -6.71 -10.58 6.17
CA PHE A 240 -6.15 -11.94 6.21
C PHE A 240 -7.18 -12.94 5.69
N GLU A 241 -8.35 -12.97 6.33
CA GLU A 241 -9.51 -13.72 5.85
C GLU A 241 -10.43 -12.79 5.06
N LYS A 242 -10.70 -13.15 3.81
CA LYS A 242 -11.39 -12.28 2.88
C LYS A 242 -12.23 -13.00 1.86
N PHE A 243 -13.26 -12.31 1.37
CA PHE A 243 -14.06 -12.72 0.23
C PHE A 243 -14.02 -11.62 -0.83
N GLY A 244 -13.46 -11.92 -2.00
CA GLY A 244 -13.52 -11.07 -3.19
C GLY A 244 -14.71 -11.40 -4.04
N SER A 245 -15.50 -10.40 -4.40
CA SER A 245 -16.67 -10.57 -5.26
C SER A 245 -16.40 -10.00 -6.65
N MET A 246 -17.02 -10.61 -7.67
CA MET A 246 -17.16 -10.08 -9.04
C MET A 246 -18.56 -9.47 -9.25
N LYS A 247 -19.33 -9.25 -8.19
CA LYS A 247 -20.68 -8.70 -8.23
C LYS A 247 -20.75 -7.38 -7.51
N LYS A 248 -21.67 -6.54 -7.97
CA LYS A 248 -21.97 -5.27 -7.34
C LYS A 248 -22.78 -5.47 -6.06
N VAL A 249 -22.49 -4.66 -5.03
CA VAL A 249 -23.32 -4.48 -3.83
C VAL A 249 -24.28 -3.31 -4.09
N PRO A 250 -25.57 -3.57 -4.39
CA PRO A 250 -26.49 -2.53 -4.83
C PRO A 250 -26.75 -1.43 -3.80
N GLU A 251 -26.78 -1.81 -2.49
CA GLU A 251 -27.11 -0.92 -1.38
C GLU A 251 -26.14 0.26 -1.26
N ILE A 252 -24.89 0.04 -1.60
CA ILE A 252 -23.83 1.05 -1.51
C ILE A 252 -23.24 1.39 -2.88
N ASN A 253 -23.77 0.78 -3.96
CA ASN A 253 -23.37 1.00 -5.35
C ASN A 253 -21.88 0.71 -5.64
N ILE A 254 -21.29 -0.31 -4.99
CA ILE A 254 -19.89 -0.72 -5.15
C ILE A 254 -19.80 -2.02 -5.95
N ALA A 255 -19.00 -2.03 -7.03
CA ALA A 255 -18.67 -3.22 -7.81
C ALA A 255 -17.40 -3.90 -7.29
N ASP A 256 -17.35 -5.22 -7.37
CA ASP A 256 -16.16 -6.04 -7.11
C ASP A 256 -15.45 -5.71 -5.76
N PRO A 257 -16.18 -5.64 -4.63
CA PRO A 257 -15.56 -5.37 -3.34
C PRO A 257 -14.83 -6.60 -2.78
N VAL A 258 -13.87 -6.33 -1.91
CA VAL A 258 -13.26 -7.32 -1.02
C VAL A 258 -13.81 -7.10 0.40
N PHE A 259 -14.49 -8.12 0.93
CA PHE A 259 -14.96 -8.14 2.31
C PHE A 259 -13.92 -8.78 3.23
N ALA A 260 -13.68 -8.19 4.38
CA ALA A 260 -13.03 -8.88 5.51
C ALA A 260 -14.03 -9.86 6.14
N MET A 261 -13.60 -11.08 6.45
CA MET A 261 -14.44 -12.17 6.96
C MET A 261 -14.05 -12.55 8.41
N THR A 262 -14.39 -11.81 9.44
CA THR A 262 -15.07 -10.52 9.57
C THR A 262 -14.06 -9.37 9.72
N LEU A 263 -14.51 -8.09 9.72
CA LEU A 263 -13.61 -6.98 9.99
C LEU A 263 -13.05 -7.07 11.42
N GLU A 264 -13.90 -7.38 12.39
CA GLU A 264 -13.53 -7.54 13.80
C GLU A 264 -12.41 -8.56 14.00
N SER A 265 -12.55 -9.80 13.48
CA SER A 265 -11.53 -10.85 13.61
C SER A 265 -10.23 -10.47 12.87
N ASN A 266 -10.33 -9.85 11.70
CA ASN A 266 -9.17 -9.39 10.94
C ASN A 266 -8.40 -8.28 11.67
N VAL A 267 -9.09 -7.37 12.39
CA VAL A 267 -8.43 -6.34 13.20
C VAL A 267 -7.73 -6.95 14.41
N SER A 268 -8.35 -7.92 15.09
CA SER A 268 -7.70 -8.66 16.18
C SER A 268 -6.41 -9.35 15.69
N GLU A 269 -6.46 -10.00 14.53
CA GLU A 269 -5.28 -10.64 13.94
C GLU A 269 -4.23 -9.62 13.49
N LEU A 270 -4.65 -8.45 12.97
CA LEU A 270 -3.73 -7.37 12.60
C LEU A 270 -2.93 -6.86 13.79
N HIS A 271 -3.60 -6.65 14.94
CA HIS A 271 -2.93 -6.20 16.16
C HIS A 271 -1.99 -7.26 16.73
N LYS A 272 -2.37 -8.54 16.65
CA LYS A 272 -1.46 -9.64 16.98
C LYS A 272 -0.24 -9.66 16.05
N TYR A 273 -0.47 -9.55 14.74
CA TYR A 273 0.60 -9.56 13.74
C TYR A 273 1.57 -8.37 13.91
N LEU A 274 1.04 -7.15 13.99
CA LEU A 274 1.88 -5.94 14.07
C LEU A 274 2.57 -5.79 15.42
N PHE A 275 1.85 -6.04 16.52
CA PHE A 275 2.24 -5.60 17.86
C PHE A 275 2.41 -6.74 18.86
N GLY A 276 2.16 -8.00 18.46
CA GLY A 276 2.24 -9.15 19.35
C GLY A 276 1.15 -9.17 20.43
N VAL A 277 0.04 -8.47 20.25
CA VAL A 277 -1.07 -8.41 21.21
C VAL A 277 -2.02 -9.56 20.96
N ASP A 278 -1.90 -10.65 21.73
CA ASP A 278 -2.85 -11.75 21.67
C ASP A 278 -4.21 -11.32 22.26
N GLY A 279 -5.30 -11.68 21.55
CA GLY A 279 -6.66 -11.43 22.02
C GLY A 279 -7.02 -9.94 22.05
N TYR A 280 -6.50 -9.15 21.13
CA TYR A 280 -6.91 -7.76 20.97
C TYR A 280 -8.42 -7.67 20.76
N GLU A 281 -9.08 -6.87 21.59
CA GLU A 281 -10.52 -6.58 21.51
C GLU A 281 -10.75 -5.28 20.73
N PRO A 282 -11.28 -5.35 19.50
CA PRO A 282 -11.60 -4.16 18.72
C PRO A 282 -12.62 -3.26 19.40
N THR A 283 -12.55 -1.97 19.13
CA THR A 283 -13.48 -0.98 19.66
C THR A 283 -14.93 -1.27 19.24
N SER A 284 -15.90 -0.74 19.99
CA SER A 284 -17.33 -0.86 19.65
C SER A 284 -17.60 -0.33 18.23
N ARG A 285 -16.90 0.71 17.80
CA ARG A 285 -17.02 1.27 16.46
C ARG A 285 -16.67 0.26 15.38
N ILE A 286 -15.58 -0.48 15.55
CA ILE A 286 -15.19 -1.55 14.59
C ILE A 286 -16.21 -2.68 14.60
N LYS A 287 -16.71 -3.06 15.77
CA LYS A 287 -17.77 -4.09 15.90
C LYS A 287 -19.03 -3.68 15.14
N ASP A 288 -19.45 -2.42 15.24
CA ASP A 288 -20.60 -1.89 14.50
C ASP A 288 -20.37 -1.90 12.99
N ILE A 289 -19.19 -1.46 12.54
CA ILE A 289 -18.80 -1.51 11.12
C ILE A 289 -18.76 -2.96 10.62
N SER A 290 -18.15 -3.85 11.40
CA SER A 290 -18.07 -5.28 11.08
C SER A 290 -19.44 -5.92 10.93
N ALA A 291 -20.36 -5.64 11.85
CA ALA A 291 -21.74 -6.14 11.79
C ALA A 291 -22.48 -5.64 10.55
N TYR A 292 -22.31 -4.37 10.17
CA TYR A 292 -22.91 -3.81 8.96
C TYR A 292 -22.36 -4.46 7.70
N LEU A 293 -21.03 -4.61 7.58
CA LEU A 293 -20.39 -5.25 6.44
C LEU A 293 -20.78 -6.72 6.32
N GLN A 294 -20.90 -7.44 7.45
CA GLN A 294 -21.38 -8.82 7.48
C GLN A 294 -22.83 -8.92 6.99
N ALA A 295 -23.70 -8.01 7.42
CA ALA A 295 -25.09 -7.98 6.96
C ALA A 295 -25.20 -7.71 5.44
N LEU A 296 -24.35 -6.84 4.89
CA LEU A 296 -24.26 -6.63 3.44
C LEU A 296 -23.79 -7.90 2.71
N TYR A 297 -22.77 -8.57 3.25
CA TYR A 297 -22.28 -9.83 2.69
C TYR A 297 -23.36 -10.91 2.71
N ASP A 298 -24.00 -11.14 3.84
CA ASP A 298 -25.04 -12.17 4.01
C ASP A 298 -26.20 -11.93 3.05
N LYS A 299 -26.62 -10.68 2.89
CA LYS A 299 -27.71 -10.32 1.97
C LYS A 299 -27.36 -10.59 0.51
N ASN A 300 -26.14 -10.32 0.07
CA ASN A 300 -25.76 -10.32 -1.35
C ASN A 300 -25.11 -11.64 -1.81
N TYR A 301 -24.44 -12.37 -0.90
CA TYR A 301 -23.55 -13.48 -1.28
C TYR A 301 -23.77 -14.78 -0.52
N TYR A 302 -24.53 -14.79 0.57
CA TYR A 302 -24.76 -16.03 1.31
C TYR A 302 -25.52 -17.05 0.45
N PRO A 303 -25.07 -18.33 0.37
CA PRO A 303 -25.63 -19.32 -0.57
C PRO A 303 -27.13 -19.59 -0.43
N GLY A 304 -27.73 -19.26 0.72
CA GLY A 304 -29.17 -19.38 0.96
C GLY A 304 -30.03 -18.31 0.30
N ASN A 305 -29.43 -17.19 -0.15
CA ASN A 305 -30.15 -16.03 -0.73
C ASN A 305 -30.06 -15.97 -2.27
N ILE A 306 -29.44 -16.97 -2.92
CA ILE A 306 -29.29 -17.02 -4.39
C ILE A 306 -30.61 -17.34 -5.13
N TYR A 307 -31.69 -17.58 -4.42
CA TYR A 307 -33.01 -17.96 -4.95
C TYR A 307 -34.14 -16.95 -4.63
N GLN A 308 -33.84 -15.69 -4.47
CA GLN A 308 -34.90 -14.65 -4.42
C GLN A 308 -34.76 -13.63 -5.53
#